data_74abc5a663a788289f5e9c9884cc28e3
#
_entry.id   74abc5a663a788289f5e9c9884cc28e3
#
_cell.length_a   1.000
_cell.length_b   1.000
_cell.length_c   1.000
_cell.angle_alpha   90.00
_cell.angle_beta   90.00
_cell.angle_gamma   90.00
#
_symmetry.space_group_name_H-M   'P 1'
#
loop_
_entity.id
_entity.type
_entity.pdbx_description
1 polymer ?
#
loop_
_entity_poly.entity_id
_entity_poly.type
_entity_poly.pdbx_seq_one_letter_code
_entity_poly.pdbx_strand_id
1 'polypeptide(L)'
;VTITIEGRQVKVRAWRYEIQGLSGHKVPVYFLDTALPENTPWDQTLTDHLYGGDSHYRLCQEVVLGMGGMALISALAPEEPVIYHMNEGHSALLTLSLLESGSQSGGATAPTEAEVEAVRQQCVFTTHTPVPAGHDKFHWDLVSKVLGPERAETGRASEDSSPFG
;
A
#
# COMPACT_ATOMS: atom_id res chain seq x y z
N VAL A 1 -2.85 -1.59 -13.60
CA VAL A 1 -1.51 -1.37 -13.03
C VAL A 1 -0.85 -2.69 -12.71
N THR A 2 0.44 -2.66 -12.40
CA THR A 2 1.22 -3.86 -12.06
C THR A 2 2.03 -3.57 -10.80
N ILE A 3 2.05 -4.53 -9.89
CA ILE A 3 2.84 -4.49 -8.64
C ILE A 3 3.75 -5.70 -8.56
N THR A 4 4.73 -5.66 -7.67
CA THR A 4 5.64 -6.80 -7.43
C THR A 4 5.34 -7.43 -6.08
N ILE A 5 5.10 -8.75 -6.07
CA ILE A 5 4.92 -9.57 -4.87
C ILE A 5 5.88 -10.76 -4.98
N GLU A 6 6.76 -10.96 -4.00
CA GLU A 6 7.76 -12.05 -4.00
C GLU A 6 8.55 -12.14 -5.32
N GLY A 7 8.95 -10.99 -5.86
CA GLY A 7 9.72 -10.90 -7.10
C GLY A 7 8.93 -11.14 -8.40
N ARG A 8 7.66 -11.53 -8.32
CA ARG A 8 6.79 -11.72 -9.50
C ARG A 8 5.89 -10.52 -9.75
N GLN A 9 5.54 -10.31 -11.00
CA GLN A 9 4.63 -9.25 -11.43
C GLN A 9 3.18 -9.71 -11.25
N VAL A 10 2.39 -8.94 -10.49
CA VAL A 10 0.97 -9.16 -10.29
C VAL A 10 0.19 -8.00 -10.91
N LYS A 11 -0.70 -8.31 -11.83
CA LYS A 11 -1.57 -7.32 -12.46
C LYS A 11 -2.78 -7.03 -11.59
N VAL A 12 -3.09 -5.75 -11.46
CA VAL A 12 -4.25 -5.26 -10.69
C VAL A 12 -5.12 -4.44 -11.62
N ARG A 13 -6.38 -4.84 -11.77
CA ARG A 13 -7.43 -4.08 -12.43
C ARG A 13 -8.15 -3.23 -11.39
N ALA A 14 -8.62 -2.07 -11.79
CA ALA A 14 -9.48 -1.23 -10.97
C ALA A 14 -10.87 -1.11 -11.60
N TRP A 15 -11.90 -1.38 -10.82
CA TRP A 15 -13.29 -1.10 -11.17
C TRP A 15 -13.66 0.24 -10.57
N ARG A 16 -14.12 1.19 -11.40
CA ARG A 16 -14.59 2.49 -10.94
C ARG A 16 -16.09 2.43 -10.72
N TYR A 17 -16.51 2.76 -9.51
CA TYR A 17 -17.90 3.03 -9.16
C TYR A 17 -18.05 4.49 -8.71
N GLU A 18 -19.09 5.16 -9.15
CA GLU A 18 -19.34 6.57 -8.82
C GLU A 18 -20.47 6.67 -7.82
N ILE A 19 -20.18 7.20 -6.64
CA ILE A 19 -21.18 7.50 -5.61
C ILE A 19 -21.64 8.94 -5.79
N GLN A 20 -22.93 9.15 -5.98
CA GLN A 20 -23.52 10.47 -6.05
C GLN A 20 -24.14 10.85 -4.71
N GLY A 21 -23.67 11.93 -4.11
CA GLY A 21 -24.23 12.50 -2.90
C GLY A 21 -25.53 13.27 -3.14
N LEU A 22 -26.25 13.58 -2.06
CA LEU A 22 -27.51 14.34 -2.12
C LEU A 22 -27.34 15.75 -2.71
N SER A 23 -26.19 16.36 -2.54
CA SER A 23 -25.83 17.65 -3.14
C SER A 23 -25.47 17.58 -4.63
N GLY A 24 -25.47 16.38 -5.23
CA GLY A 24 -25.02 16.15 -6.61
C GLY A 24 -23.52 15.95 -6.76
N HIS A 25 -22.74 16.12 -5.68
CA HIS A 25 -21.30 15.82 -5.70
C HIS A 25 -21.06 14.34 -5.94
N LYS A 26 -20.05 14.03 -6.76
CA LYS A 26 -19.71 12.66 -7.15
C LYS A 26 -18.35 12.28 -6.57
N VAL A 27 -18.30 11.11 -5.95
CA VAL A 27 -17.07 10.53 -5.39
C VAL A 27 -16.75 9.23 -6.11
N PRO A 28 -15.60 9.12 -6.79
CA PRO A 28 -15.20 7.87 -7.39
C PRO A 28 -14.68 6.90 -6.30
N VAL A 29 -15.14 5.67 -6.36
CA VAL A 29 -14.61 4.54 -5.56
C VAL A 29 -13.97 3.56 -6.50
N TYR A 30 -12.76 3.14 -6.20
CA TYR A 30 -12.02 2.17 -6.99
C TYR A 30 -11.87 0.86 -6.21
N PHE A 31 -12.35 -0.23 -6.81
CA PHE A 31 -12.17 -1.58 -6.29
C PHE A 31 -11.02 -2.24 -7.04
N LEU A 32 -10.01 -2.63 -6.29
CA LEU A 32 -8.86 -3.35 -6.84
C LEU A 32 -9.19 -4.83 -7.01
N ASP A 33 -8.77 -5.41 -8.13
CA ASP A 33 -9.13 -6.76 -8.52
C ASP A 33 -7.92 -7.45 -9.17
N THR A 34 -7.52 -8.59 -8.59
CA THR A 34 -6.43 -9.42 -9.09
C THR A 34 -6.90 -10.65 -9.87
N ALA A 35 -8.22 -10.88 -9.99
CA ALA A 35 -8.80 -12.00 -10.74
C ALA A 35 -8.64 -11.82 -12.26
N LEU A 36 -7.38 -11.81 -12.71
CA LEU A 36 -6.98 -11.65 -14.10
C LEU A 36 -6.25 -12.90 -14.58
N PRO A 37 -6.54 -13.39 -15.83
CA PRO A 37 -5.94 -14.62 -16.35
C PRO A 37 -4.42 -14.56 -16.49
N GLU A 38 -3.83 -13.37 -16.52
CA GLU A 38 -2.38 -13.17 -16.57
C GLU A 38 -1.69 -13.40 -15.23
N ASN A 39 -2.44 -13.40 -14.12
CA ASN A 39 -1.93 -13.69 -12.79
C ASN A 39 -1.91 -15.20 -12.53
N THR A 40 -1.04 -15.63 -11.62
CA THR A 40 -1.07 -17.03 -11.17
C THR A 40 -2.42 -17.36 -10.51
N PRO A 41 -2.86 -18.63 -10.48
CA PRO A 41 -4.11 -19.00 -9.81
C PRO A 41 -4.21 -18.54 -8.36
N TRP A 42 -3.09 -18.49 -7.63
CA TRP A 42 -3.05 -18.02 -6.27
C TRP A 42 -3.19 -16.49 -6.19
N ASP A 43 -2.47 -15.74 -7.04
CA ASP A 43 -2.58 -14.28 -7.06
C ASP A 43 -3.97 -13.79 -7.45
N GLN A 44 -4.67 -14.56 -8.30
CA GLN A 44 -6.06 -14.25 -8.67
C GLN A 44 -7.01 -14.21 -7.47
N THR A 45 -6.69 -14.93 -6.38
CA THR A 45 -7.56 -15.00 -5.19
C THR A 45 -7.33 -13.87 -4.19
N LEU A 46 -6.31 -13.04 -4.35
CA LEU A 46 -5.91 -12.03 -3.35
C LEU A 46 -7.00 -10.99 -3.03
N THR A 47 -7.99 -10.86 -3.90
CA THR A 47 -9.12 -9.94 -3.72
C THR A 47 -10.46 -10.64 -3.51
N ASP A 48 -10.48 -11.97 -3.30
CA ASP A 48 -11.71 -12.75 -3.15
C ASP A 48 -12.37 -12.56 -1.78
N HIS A 49 -11.58 -12.48 -0.73
CA HIS A 49 -12.07 -12.47 0.65
C HIS A 49 -11.43 -11.34 1.47
N LEU A 50 -12.26 -10.51 2.08
CA LEU A 50 -11.80 -9.51 3.03
C LEU A 50 -11.25 -10.20 4.28
N TYR A 51 -10.04 -9.81 4.69
CA TYR A 51 -9.33 -10.38 5.85
C TYR A 51 -9.18 -11.91 5.78
N GLY A 52 -9.01 -12.45 4.58
CA GLY A 52 -8.86 -13.88 4.38
C GLY A 52 -7.47 -14.42 4.67
N GLY A 53 -7.37 -15.74 4.78
CA GLY A 53 -6.12 -16.49 4.78
C GLY A 53 -5.26 -16.34 6.04
N ASP A 54 -4.00 -16.71 5.89
CA ASP A 54 -2.94 -16.59 6.90
C ASP A 54 -2.22 -15.23 6.79
N SER A 55 -1.19 -15.03 7.62
CA SER A 55 -0.40 -13.78 7.61
C SER A 55 0.28 -13.51 6.27
N HIS A 56 0.66 -14.55 5.52
CA HIS A 56 1.24 -14.39 4.19
C HIS A 56 0.21 -13.82 3.20
N TYR A 57 -0.97 -14.42 3.16
CA TYR A 57 -2.07 -13.94 2.32
C TYR A 57 -2.47 -12.50 2.69
N ARG A 58 -2.59 -12.22 3.99
CA ARG A 58 -2.90 -10.90 4.52
C ARG A 58 -1.90 -9.84 4.09
N LEU A 59 -0.60 -10.11 4.25
CA LEU A 59 0.43 -9.17 3.81
C LEU A 59 0.37 -8.93 2.29
N CYS A 60 0.13 -9.96 1.49
CA CYS A 60 -0.04 -9.79 0.05
C CYS A 60 -1.28 -8.95 -0.29
N GLN A 61 -2.38 -9.07 0.46
CA GLN A 61 -3.55 -8.19 0.32
C GLN A 61 -3.20 -6.73 0.63
N GLU A 62 -2.39 -6.48 1.67
CA GLU A 62 -1.94 -5.12 2.00
C GLU A 62 -1.00 -4.54 0.93
N VAL A 63 -0.18 -5.37 0.28
CA VAL A 63 0.59 -4.95 -0.90
C VAL A 63 -0.35 -4.54 -2.05
N VAL A 64 -1.38 -5.33 -2.32
CA VAL A 64 -2.38 -4.97 -3.35
C VAL A 64 -3.05 -3.65 -3.02
N LEU A 65 -3.50 -3.47 -1.77
CA LEU A 65 -4.20 -2.24 -1.36
C LEU A 65 -3.26 -1.03 -1.32
N GLY A 66 -2.14 -1.13 -0.61
CA GLY A 66 -1.24 0.01 -0.40
C GLY A 66 -0.45 0.36 -1.66
N MET A 67 0.34 -0.58 -2.18
CA MET A 67 1.20 -0.32 -3.34
C MET A 67 0.40 -0.32 -4.65
N GLY A 68 -0.58 -1.23 -4.80
CA GLY A 68 -1.48 -1.26 -5.95
C GLY A 68 -2.38 -0.03 -6.01
N GLY A 69 -2.88 0.42 -4.86
CA GLY A 69 -3.64 1.67 -4.75
C GLY A 69 -2.80 2.89 -5.14
N MET A 70 -1.56 2.97 -4.68
CA MET A 70 -0.64 4.06 -5.05
C MET A 70 -0.31 4.04 -6.55
N ALA A 71 -0.04 2.87 -7.12
CA ALA A 71 0.19 2.73 -8.56
C ALA A 71 -1.03 3.16 -9.38
N LEU A 72 -2.25 2.87 -8.90
CA LEU A 72 -3.49 3.34 -9.53
C LEU A 72 -3.60 4.86 -9.47
N ILE A 73 -3.41 5.48 -8.29
CA ILE A 73 -3.50 6.93 -8.13
C ILE A 73 -2.50 7.62 -9.05
N SER A 74 -1.26 7.12 -9.11
CA SER A 74 -0.24 7.64 -10.03
C SER A 74 -0.66 7.52 -11.50
N ALA A 75 -1.30 6.40 -11.88
CA ALA A 75 -1.78 6.20 -13.25
C ALA A 75 -2.98 7.10 -13.62
N LEU A 76 -3.77 7.50 -12.62
CA LEU A 76 -4.87 8.47 -12.80
C LEU A 76 -4.35 9.90 -12.96
N ALA A 77 -3.09 10.17 -12.59
CA ALA A 77 -2.40 11.45 -12.68
C ALA A 77 -3.28 12.64 -12.23
N PRO A 78 -3.68 12.69 -10.95
CA PRO A 78 -4.51 13.79 -10.45
C PRO A 78 -3.79 15.13 -10.60
N GLU A 79 -4.50 16.16 -11.05
CA GLU A 79 -3.97 17.51 -11.26
C GLU A 79 -3.69 18.23 -9.92
N GLU A 80 -4.48 17.92 -8.90
CA GLU A 80 -4.38 18.52 -7.56
C GLU A 80 -3.43 17.73 -6.65
N PRO A 81 -2.79 18.39 -5.70
CA PRO A 81 -2.03 17.70 -4.66
C PRO A 81 -2.88 16.67 -3.92
N VAL A 82 -2.35 15.47 -3.75
CA VAL A 82 -3.06 14.37 -3.10
C VAL A 82 -2.64 14.28 -1.64
N ILE A 83 -3.62 14.20 -0.74
CA ILE A 83 -3.42 13.79 0.64
C ILE A 83 -3.91 12.35 0.77
N TYR A 84 -3.06 11.49 1.25
CA TYR A 84 -3.33 10.05 1.40
C TYR A 84 -3.88 9.79 2.80
N HIS A 85 -5.17 9.46 2.89
CA HIS A 85 -5.80 9.12 4.16
C HIS A 85 -5.85 7.60 4.30
N MET A 86 -5.04 7.07 5.21
CA MET A 86 -5.00 5.65 5.55
C MET A 86 -5.94 5.34 6.70
N ASN A 87 -6.88 4.44 6.48
CA ASN A 87 -7.77 3.94 7.52
C ASN A 87 -7.20 2.64 8.07
N GLU A 88 -6.65 2.67 9.27
CA GLU A 88 -5.88 1.60 9.91
C GLU A 88 -4.59 1.22 9.13
N GLY A 89 -3.90 0.15 9.54
CA GLY A 89 -2.64 -0.29 8.94
C GLY A 89 -2.74 -0.90 7.55
N HIS A 90 -3.94 -1.26 7.09
CA HIS A 90 -4.14 -2.07 5.88
C HIS A 90 -3.59 -1.47 4.59
N SER A 91 -3.47 -0.16 4.51
CA SER A 91 -2.88 0.54 3.35
C SER A 91 -1.53 1.19 3.65
N ALA A 92 -0.94 0.92 4.82
CA ALA A 92 0.30 1.58 5.25
C ALA A 92 1.47 1.40 4.25
N LEU A 93 1.50 0.31 3.48
CA LEU A 93 2.52 0.06 2.48
C LEU A 93 2.53 1.08 1.31
N LEU A 94 1.50 1.94 1.20
CA LEU A 94 1.55 3.06 0.26
C LEU A 94 2.70 4.03 0.57
N THR A 95 3.08 4.16 1.85
CA THR A 95 4.17 5.05 2.28
C THR A 95 5.52 4.63 1.70
N LEU A 96 5.76 3.32 1.55
CA LEU A 96 6.96 2.82 0.87
C LEU A 96 6.98 3.25 -0.61
N SER A 97 5.84 3.17 -1.30
CA SER A 97 5.74 3.63 -2.68
C SER A 97 5.95 5.15 -2.81
N LEU A 98 5.53 5.94 -1.83
CA LEU A 98 5.79 7.37 -1.79
C LEU A 98 7.28 7.66 -1.57
N LEU A 99 7.95 6.95 -0.66
CA LEU A 99 9.39 7.05 -0.44
C LEU A 99 10.17 6.69 -1.71
N GLU A 100 9.81 5.58 -2.37
CA GLU A 100 10.43 5.15 -3.63
C GLU A 100 10.28 6.20 -4.74
N SER A 101 9.10 6.84 -4.81
CA SER A 101 8.81 7.85 -5.83
C SER A 101 9.50 9.19 -5.55
N GLY A 102 9.71 9.54 -4.29
CA GLY A 102 10.37 10.78 -3.85
C GLY A 102 11.89 10.69 -3.80
N SER A 103 12.45 9.48 -3.77
CA SER A 103 13.90 9.28 -3.68
C SER A 103 14.60 9.69 -4.99
N GLN A 104 15.45 10.71 -4.91
CA GLN A 104 16.30 11.14 -6.04
C GLN A 104 17.51 10.20 -6.25
N SER A 105 17.74 9.26 -5.35
CA SER A 105 18.97 8.43 -5.32
C SER A 105 18.83 7.08 -6.03
N GLY A 106 17.73 6.77 -6.68
CA GLY A 106 17.62 5.61 -7.57
C GLY A 106 17.85 4.23 -6.94
N GLY A 107 17.49 4.03 -5.68
CA GLY A 107 17.48 2.71 -5.03
C GLY A 107 18.65 2.45 -4.06
N ALA A 108 18.40 1.65 -3.05
CA ALA A 108 19.34 1.02 -2.10
C ALA A 108 19.96 1.88 -0.99
N THR A 109 19.60 3.13 -0.81
CA THR A 109 19.98 3.91 0.38
C THR A 109 18.78 4.09 1.29
N ALA A 110 18.97 3.99 2.59
CA ALA A 110 17.93 4.30 3.58
C ALA A 110 17.39 5.71 3.31
N PRO A 111 16.06 5.93 3.45
CA PRO A 111 15.47 7.24 3.22
C PRO A 111 16.03 8.25 4.21
N THR A 112 16.25 9.47 3.76
CA THR A 112 16.66 10.57 4.61
C THR A 112 15.49 11.04 5.48
N GLU A 113 15.79 11.69 6.61
CA GLU A 113 14.76 12.27 7.48
C GLU A 113 13.87 13.27 6.72
N ALA A 114 14.43 14.03 5.79
CA ALA A 114 13.67 14.96 4.96
C ALA A 114 12.69 14.26 4.01
N GLU A 115 13.08 13.12 3.42
CA GLU A 115 12.18 12.31 2.59
C GLU A 115 11.06 11.68 3.41
N VAL A 116 11.37 11.17 4.60
CA VAL A 116 10.37 10.64 5.54
C VAL A 116 9.38 11.73 5.95
N GLU A 117 9.87 12.92 6.31
CA GLU A 117 9.01 14.04 6.70
C GLU A 117 8.14 14.53 5.53
N ALA A 118 8.68 14.56 4.31
CA ALA A 118 7.89 14.91 3.13
C ALA A 118 6.74 13.93 2.88
N VAL A 119 6.94 12.63 3.13
CA VAL A 119 5.87 11.62 3.05
C VAL A 119 4.86 11.81 4.19
N ARG A 120 5.32 12.07 5.43
CA ARG A 120 4.43 12.34 6.56
C ARG A 120 3.45 13.48 6.29
N GLN A 121 3.92 14.56 5.69
CA GLN A 121 3.08 15.73 5.37
C GLN A 121 2.02 15.44 4.30
N GLN A 122 2.18 14.38 3.52
CA GLN A 122 1.20 13.95 2.54
C GLN A 122 0.22 12.90 3.07
N CYS A 123 0.42 12.40 4.28
CA CYS A 123 -0.32 11.28 4.83
C CYS A 123 -1.14 11.67 6.07
N VAL A 124 -2.35 11.14 6.16
CA VAL A 124 -3.18 11.15 7.38
C VAL A 124 -3.45 9.70 7.76
N PHE A 125 -3.18 9.34 9.00
CA PHE A 125 -3.43 8.01 9.51
C PHE A 125 -4.54 8.07 10.56
N THR A 126 -5.57 7.24 10.40
CA THR A 126 -6.65 7.10 11.36
C THR A 126 -6.67 5.70 11.95
N THR A 127 -6.50 5.60 13.26
CA THR A 127 -6.72 4.37 14.00
C THR A 127 -7.92 4.53 14.93
N HIS A 128 -8.83 3.57 14.90
CA HIS A 128 -10.05 3.58 15.72
C HIS A 128 -10.39 2.21 16.30
N THR A 129 -9.59 1.18 16.01
CA THR A 129 -9.76 -0.18 16.54
C THR A 129 -8.92 -0.35 17.81
N PRO A 130 -9.53 -0.34 19.03
CA PRO A 130 -8.79 -0.33 20.29
C PRO A 130 -8.37 -1.72 20.77
N VAL A 131 -8.35 -2.71 19.90
CA VAL A 131 -8.01 -4.10 20.24
C VAL A 131 -6.85 -4.61 19.39
N PRO A 132 -5.95 -5.43 19.97
CA PRO A 132 -4.78 -5.94 19.24
C PRO A 132 -5.11 -6.70 17.96
N ALA A 133 -6.28 -7.35 17.89
CA ALA A 133 -6.73 -8.08 16.70
C ALA A 133 -7.04 -7.17 15.48
N GLY A 134 -7.16 -5.85 15.68
CA GLY A 134 -7.33 -4.87 14.61
C GLY A 134 -6.01 -4.39 14.00
N HIS A 135 -4.88 -4.86 14.54
CA HIS A 135 -3.56 -4.45 14.09
C HIS A 135 -2.77 -5.66 13.61
N ASP A 136 -2.59 -5.80 12.31
CA ASP A 136 -1.78 -6.87 11.75
C ASP A 136 -0.30 -6.69 12.14
N LYS A 137 0.33 -7.80 12.50
CA LYS A 137 1.76 -7.87 12.81
C LYS A 137 2.38 -8.96 11.98
N PHE A 138 3.39 -8.59 11.22
CA PHE A 138 4.08 -9.50 10.32
C PHE A 138 5.50 -9.74 10.80
N HIS A 139 5.91 -11.02 10.79
CA HIS A 139 7.30 -11.36 11.07
C HIS A 139 8.20 -10.81 9.97
N TRP A 140 9.38 -10.31 10.36
CA TRP A 140 10.32 -9.66 9.43
C TRP A 140 10.70 -10.51 8.22
N ASP A 141 10.92 -11.81 8.42
CA ASP A 141 11.24 -12.73 7.33
C ASP A 141 10.13 -12.80 6.28
N LEU A 142 8.87 -12.70 6.73
CA LEU A 142 7.72 -12.66 5.83
C LEU A 142 7.67 -11.33 5.05
N VAL A 143 7.92 -10.21 5.71
CA VAL A 143 7.97 -8.90 5.05
C VAL A 143 9.07 -8.89 4.00
N SER A 144 10.28 -9.35 4.35
CA SER A 144 11.41 -9.44 3.43
C SER A 144 11.13 -10.39 2.25
N LYS A 145 10.44 -11.50 2.50
CA LYS A 145 10.01 -12.43 1.43
C LYS A 145 9.04 -11.78 0.46
N VAL A 146 8.02 -11.09 0.96
CA VAL A 146 6.91 -10.55 0.15
C VAL A 146 7.32 -9.29 -0.59
N LEU A 147 7.99 -8.35 0.06
CA LEU A 147 8.40 -7.06 -0.51
C LEU A 147 9.75 -7.12 -1.23
N GLY A 148 10.56 -8.10 -0.91
CA GLY A 148 11.98 -8.14 -1.25
C GLY A 148 12.85 -7.46 -0.17
N PRO A 149 14.14 -7.86 -0.04
CA PRO A 149 15.01 -7.39 1.03
C PRO A 149 15.23 -5.87 1.00
N GLU A 150 15.40 -5.27 -0.16
CA GLU A 150 15.65 -3.83 -0.30
C GLU A 150 14.48 -2.98 0.22
N ARG A 151 13.25 -3.31 -0.17
CA ARG A 151 12.04 -2.62 0.30
C ARG A 151 11.78 -2.83 1.78
N ALA A 152 12.03 -4.04 2.26
CA ALA A 152 11.91 -4.35 3.68
C ALA A 152 12.86 -3.48 4.51
N GLU A 153 14.13 -3.37 4.13
CA GLU A 153 15.11 -2.50 4.82
C GLU A 153 14.74 -1.02 4.76
N THR A 154 14.18 -0.52 3.65
CA THR A 154 13.66 0.85 3.56
C THR A 154 12.57 1.10 4.61
N GLY A 155 11.63 0.18 4.77
CA GLY A 155 10.58 0.27 5.79
C GLY A 155 11.15 0.29 7.21
N ARG A 156 12.14 -0.55 7.52
CA ARG A 156 12.80 -0.61 8.82
C ARG A 156 13.56 0.66 9.17
N ALA A 157 14.32 1.19 8.21
CA ALA A 157 15.09 2.42 8.44
C ALA A 157 14.20 3.64 8.74
N SER A 158 12.97 3.65 8.23
CA SER A 158 12.00 4.71 8.54
C SER A 158 11.41 4.61 9.95
N GLU A 159 11.34 3.41 10.54
CA GLU A 159 10.90 3.21 11.94
C GLU A 159 11.94 3.73 12.94
N ASP A 160 13.22 3.45 12.71
CA ASP A 160 14.32 3.91 13.58
C ASP A 160 14.44 5.44 13.63
N SER A 161 13.89 6.14 12.64
CA SER A 161 13.85 7.61 12.58
C SER A 161 12.62 8.20 13.29
N SER A 162 11.78 7.39 13.95
CA SER A 162 10.60 7.87 14.66
C SER A 162 10.97 8.40 16.05
N PRO A 163 10.62 9.65 16.41
CA PRO A 163 10.84 10.20 17.75
C PRO A 163 9.93 9.57 18.83
N PHE A 164 9.10 8.59 18.47
CA PHE A 164 8.17 7.87 19.36
C PHE A 164 8.50 6.37 19.41
N GLY A 165 9.77 6.02 19.54
CA GLY A 165 10.23 4.67 19.85
C GLY A 165 9.91 4.26 21.29
#